data_01d583db26e05bdfd810e185a514b33f
#
_entry.id   01d583db26e05bdfd810e185a514b33f
#
_cell.length_a   1.000
_cell.length_b   1.000
_cell.length_c   1.000
_cell.angle_alpha   90.00
_cell.angle_beta   90.00
_cell.angle_gamma   90.00
#
_symmetry.space_group_name_H-M   'P 1'
#
loop_
_entity.id
_entity.type
_entity.pdbx_description
1 polymer ?
#
loop_
_entity_poly.entity_id
_entity_poly.type
_entity_poly.pdbx_seq_one_letter_code
_entity_poly.pdbx_strand_id
1 'polypeptide(L)'
;MKKLIVAMTVMLFGFSAFAQNTGNLLNNYISVKNALVSSDSKAASTAISALNEAVKSEGDFAQKAELQKATDKLSKAGNNLEKQRAAFNDVSTVLWKVVKSSDKVNQPVYYQYCPMKKAYWLSKEKEIKNPYYGSSMLTCGKVAETK
;
A
#
# COMPACT_ATOMS: atom_id res chain seq x y z
N MET A 1 50.61 21.33 38.60
CA MET A 1 49.34 21.76 38.04
C MET A 1 48.95 20.76 36.95
N LYS A 2 48.08 19.78 37.28
CA LYS A 2 47.63 18.77 36.32
C LYS A 2 46.34 19.27 35.68
N LYS A 3 46.40 19.62 34.40
CA LYS A 3 45.20 19.98 33.64
C LYS A 3 44.50 18.71 33.22
N LEU A 4 43.36 18.43 33.85
CA LEU A 4 42.39 17.38 33.43
C LEU A 4 41.67 17.89 32.20
N ILE A 5 41.99 17.31 31.03
CA ILE A 5 41.20 17.47 29.81
C ILE A 5 40.07 16.45 29.87
N VAL A 6 38.88 16.92 30.20
CA VAL A 6 37.66 16.09 30.08
C VAL A 6 37.30 16.06 28.61
N ALA A 7 37.60 14.96 27.94
CA ALA A 7 37.11 14.69 26.61
C ALA A 7 35.61 14.34 26.67
N MET A 8 34.78 15.32 26.34
CA MET A 8 33.34 15.15 26.22
C MET A 8 33.05 14.39 24.92
N THR A 9 32.90 13.07 25.04
CA THR A 9 32.51 12.23 23.91
C THR A 9 31.05 12.46 23.66
N VAL A 10 30.70 13.29 22.66
CA VAL A 10 29.33 13.45 22.16
C VAL A 10 29.02 12.18 21.40
N MET A 11 28.26 11.27 22.02
CA MET A 11 27.61 10.16 21.30
C MET A 11 26.52 10.72 20.41
N LEU A 12 26.83 10.91 19.15
CA LEU A 12 25.87 11.10 18.09
C LEU A 12 25.09 9.77 17.93
N PHE A 13 23.99 9.65 18.64
CA PHE A 13 22.99 8.65 18.30
C PHE A 13 22.45 9.03 16.92
N GLY A 14 23.03 8.41 15.90
CA GLY A 14 22.47 8.43 14.57
C GLY A 14 21.10 7.75 14.62
N PHE A 15 20.05 8.53 14.66
CA PHE A 15 18.71 8.03 14.31
C PHE A 15 18.79 7.61 12.84
N SER A 16 19.02 6.32 12.61
CA SER A 16 18.74 5.72 11.31
C SER A 16 17.24 5.81 11.12
N ALA A 17 16.79 6.89 10.53
CA ALA A 17 15.44 6.95 9.99
C ALA A 17 15.37 5.85 8.92
N PHE A 18 14.79 4.71 9.27
CA PHE A 18 14.45 3.69 8.29
C PHE A 18 13.47 4.33 7.31
N ALA A 19 14.00 4.74 6.16
CA ALA A 19 13.18 5.33 5.11
C ALA A 19 12.18 4.26 4.66
N GLN A 20 10.90 4.51 4.94
CA GLN A 20 9.78 3.70 4.47
C GLN A 20 9.93 3.45 2.97
N ASN A 21 9.91 2.19 2.55
CA ASN A 21 9.96 1.81 1.15
C ASN A 21 8.56 1.82 0.53
N THR A 22 8.00 3.02 0.35
CA THR A 22 6.67 3.20 -0.25
C THR A 22 6.57 2.57 -1.64
N GLY A 23 7.66 2.59 -2.41
CA GLY A 23 7.71 1.95 -3.73
C GLY A 23 7.48 0.43 -3.64
N ASN A 24 8.09 -0.23 -2.66
CA ASN A 24 7.89 -1.67 -2.44
C ASN A 24 6.45 -1.99 -2.02
N LEU A 25 5.90 -1.23 -1.08
CA LEU A 25 4.50 -1.38 -0.66
C LEU A 25 3.54 -1.19 -1.84
N LEU A 26 3.76 -0.15 -2.64
CA LEU A 26 2.95 0.11 -3.83
C LEU A 26 3.06 -1.02 -4.86
N ASN A 27 4.25 -1.56 -5.11
CA ASN A 27 4.43 -2.66 -6.06
C ASN A 27 3.69 -3.93 -5.61
N ASN A 28 3.78 -4.30 -4.34
CA ASN A 28 3.02 -5.43 -3.79
C ASN A 28 1.51 -5.20 -3.88
N TYR A 29 1.06 -3.99 -3.59
CA TYR A 29 -0.35 -3.61 -3.74
C TYR A 29 -0.83 -3.73 -5.20
N ILE A 30 -0.05 -3.26 -6.18
CA ILE A 30 -0.39 -3.35 -7.61
C ILE A 30 -0.53 -4.82 -8.04
N SER A 31 0.28 -5.72 -7.49
CA SER A 31 0.13 -7.17 -7.76
C SER A 31 -1.22 -7.69 -7.27
N VAL A 32 -1.68 -7.28 -6.09
CA VAL A 32 -3.03 -7.61 -5.60
C VAL A 32 -4.11 -7.04 -6.54
N LYS A 33 -4.00 -5.74 -6.88
CA LYS A 33 -4.94 -5.08 -7.81
C LYS A 33 -5.04 -5.83 -9.14
N ASN A 34 -3.93 -6.21 -9.73
CA ASN A 34 -3.91 -6.90 -11.03
C ASN A 34 -4.54 -8.30 -10.95
N ALA A 35 -4.30 -9.06 -9.88
CA ALA A 35 -4.94 -10.34 -9.66
C ALA A 35 -6.47 -10.21 -9.51
N LEU A 36 -6.94 -9.17 -8.80
CA LEU A 36 -8.38 -8.87 -8.65
C LEU A 36 -9.01 -8.45 -9.98
N VAL A 37 -8.30 -7.67 -10.81
CA VAL A 37 -8.74 -7.31 -12.17
C VAL A 37 -8.92 -8.57 -13.03
N SER A 38 -8.00 -9.51 -12.92
CA SER A 38 -8.07 -10.80 -13.63
C SER A 38 -9.05 -11.80 -13.03
N SER A 39 -9.70 -11.45 -11.91
CA SER A 39 -10.59 -12.35 -11.15
C SER A 39 -9.92 -13.66 -10.71
N ASP A 40 -8.59 -13.63 -10.52
CA ASP A 40 -7.80 -14.75 -10.05
C ASP A 40 -7.63 -14.69 -8.53
N SER A 41 -8.54 -15.33 -7.80
CA SER A 41 -8.55 -15.33 -6.33
C SER A 41 -7.33 -16.00 -5.69
N LYS A 42 -6.74 -16.98 -6.38
CA LYS A 42 -5.54 -17.67 -5.89
C LYS A 42 -4.30 -16.80 -6.05
N ALA A 43 -4.11 -16.20 -7.20
CA ALA A 43 -3.04 -15.22 -7.41
C ALA A 43 -3.21 -14.01 -6.48
N ALA A 44 -4.45 -13.54 -6.28
CA ALA A 44 -4.74 -12.48 -5.32
C ALA A 44 -4.35 -12.87 -3.90
N SER A 45 -4.67 -14.08 -3.44
CA SER A 45 -4.28 -14.57 -2.11
C SER A 45 -2.77 -14.58 -1.90
N THR A 46 -2.02 -15.03 -2.90
CA THR A 46 -0.54 -15.02 -2.87
C THR A 46 -0.01 -13.58 -2.80
N ALA A 47 -0.52 -12.68 -3.62
CA ALA A 47 -0.13 -11.28 -3.63
C ALA A 47 -0.51 -10.54 -2.33
N ILE A 48 -1.66 -10.87 -1.74
CA ILE A 48 -2.12 -10.34 -0.44
C ILE A 48 -1.15 -10.77 0.68
N SER A 49 -0.71 -12.02 0.69
CA SER A 49 0.27 -12.50 1.67
C SER A 49 1.59 -11.74 1.53
N ALA A 50 2.08 -11.54 0.31
CA ALA A 50 3.30 -10.76 0.06
C ALA A 50 3.15 -9.29 0.51
N LEU A 51 2.01 -8.67 0.25
CA LEU A 51 1.74 -7.30 0.71
C LEU A 51 1.70 -7.22 2.24
N ASN A 52 1.05 -8.17 2.90
CA ASN A 52 0.95 -8.21 4.37
C ASN A 52 2.35 -8.37 5.01
N GLU A 53 3.19 -9.25 4.48
CA GLU A 53 4.57 -9.40 4.95
C GLU A 53 5.41 -8.15 4.67
N ALA A 54 5.24 -7.49 3.52
CA ALA A 54 5.91 -6.24 3.21
C ALA A 54 5.55 -5.13 4.22
N VAL A 55 4.27 -4.99 4.59
CA VAL A 55 3.84 -4.02 5.60
C VAL A 55 4.44 -4.32 6.98
N LYS A 56 4.48 -5.60 7.37
CA LYS A 56 5.07 -6.03 8.66
C LYS A 56 6.56 -5.73 8.74
N SER A 57 7.29 -5.95 7.65
CA SER A 57 8.74 -5.77 7.58
C SER A 57 9.21 -4.32 7.45
N GLU A 58 8.31 -3.40 7.08
CA GLU A 58 8.65 -1.98 7.03
C GLU A 58 8.91 -1.40 8.43
N GLY A 59 9.79 -0.37 8.48
CA GLY A 59 9.97 0.45 9.68
C GLY A 59 8.70 1.22 10.06
N ASP A 60 8.76 1.98 11.16
CA ASP A 60 7.61 2.75 11.61
C ASP A 60 7.29 3.93 10.70
N PHE A 61 6.01 4.12 10.44
CA PHE A 61 5.46 5.27 9.74
C PHE A 61 4.03 5.55 10.24
N ALA A 62 3.52 6.76 10.01
CA ALA A 62 2.28 7.24 10.62
C ALA A 62 1.07 6.32 10.40
N GLN A 63 0.93 5.72 9.21
CA GLN A 63 -0.20 4.87 8.84
C GLN A 63 0.07 3.36 8.99
N LYS A 64 1.22 2.95 9.56
CA LYS A 64 1.61 1.53 9.62
C LYS A 64 0.58 0.66 10.32
N ALA A 65 0.13 1.04 11.50
CA ALA A 65 -0.85 0.28 12.27
C ALA A 65 -2.20 0.15 11.53
N GLU A 66 -2.64 1.24 10.90
CA GLU A 66 -3.88 1.26 10.12
C GLU A 66 -3.77 0.37 8.87
N LEU A 67 -2.64 0.46 8.16
CA LEU A 67 -2.37 -0.37 6.98
C LEU A 67 -2.22 -1.85 7.35
N GLN A 68 -1.52 -2.17 8.43
CA GLN A 68 -1.39 -3.54 8.93
C GLN A 68 -2.76 -4.15 9.26
N LYS A 69 -3.62 -3.42 9.95
CA LYS A 69 -4.99 -3.86 10.26
C LYS A 69 -5.80 -4.13 8.99
N ALA A 70 -5.67 -3.26 7.99
CA ALA A 70 -6.36 -3.42 6.71
C ALA A 70 -5.86 -4.64 5.93
N THR A 71 -4.55 -4.84 5.86
CA THR A 71 -3.95 -6.01 5.17
C THR A 71 -4.22 -7.32 5.92
N ASP A 72 -4.25 -7.32 7.25
CA ASP A 72 -4.64 -8.50 8.04
C ASP A 72 -6.11 -8.88 7.77
N LYS A 73 -7.00 -7.90 7.68
CA LYS A 73 -8.41 -8.13 7.31
C LYS A 73 -8.52 -8.70 5.90
N LEU A 74 -7.77 -8.15 4.96
CA LEU A 74 -7.73 -8.64 3.58
C LEU A 74 -7.20 -10.08 3.50
N SER A 75 -6.17 -10.43 4.27
CA SER A 75 -5.59 -11.78 4.34
C SER A 75 -6.60 -12.84 4.82
N LYS A 76 -7.52 -12.45 5.69
CA LYS A 76 -8.59 -13.35 6.17
C LYS A 76 -9.61 -13.75 5.09
N ALA A 77 -9.61 -13.07 3.96
CA ALA A 77 -10.47 -13.42 2.83
C ALA A 77 -10.09 -14.76 2.16
N GLY A 78 -8.86 -15.25 2.38
CA GLY A 78 -8.35 -16.47 1.75
C GLY A 78 -8.49 -16.40 0.23
N ASN A 79 -8.95 -17.48 -0.40
CA ASN A 79 -9.17 -17.57 -1.85
C ASN A 79 -10.59 -17.16 -2.29
N ASN A 80 -11.31 -16.40 -1.45
CA ASN A 80 -12.65 -15.96 -1.80
C ASN A 80 -12.59 -14.57 -2.46
N LEU A 81 -12.84 -14.51 -3.78
CA LEU A 81 -12.73 -13.31 -4.59
C LEU A 81 -13.64 -12.16 -4.11
N GLU A 82 -14.88 -12.46 -3.71
CA GLU A 82 -15.82 -11.43 -3.23
C GLU A 82 -15.35 -10.82 -1.91
N LYS A 83 -14.87 -11.66 -0.98
CA LYS A 83 -14.32 -11.19 0.30
C LYS A 83 -13.03 -10.41 0.10
N GLN A 84 -12.17 -10.83 -0.84
CA GLN A 84 -10.96 -10.09 -1.22
C GLN A 84 -11.33 -8.69 -1.72
N ARG A 85 -12.26 -8.59 -2.66
CA ARG A 85 -12.75 -7.31 -3.20
C ARG A 85 -13.40 -6.44 -2.12
N ALA A 86 -14.21 -7.03 -1.24
CA ALA A 86 -14.87 -6.29 -0.16
C ALA A 86 -13.88 -5.68 0.85
N ALA A 87 -12.75 -6.32 1.11
CA ALA A 87 -11.73 -5.83 2.03
C ALA A 87 -10.66 -4.93 1.35
N PHE A 88 -10.56 -4.94 0.03
CA PHE A 88 -9.50 -4.26 -0.70
C PHE A 88 -9.58 -2.74 -0.63
N ASN A 89 -10.77 -2.15 -0.54
CA ASN A 89 -10.96 -0.71 -0.42
C ASN A 89 -10.28 -0.12 0.82
N ASP A 90 -10.33 -0.81 1.96
CA ASP A 90 -9.71 -0.34 3.19
C ASP A 90 -8.18 -0.22 3.02
N VAL A 91 -7.56 -1.20 2.38
CA VAL A 91 -6.12 -1.14 2.05
C VAL A 91 -5.83 0.00 1.09
N SER A 92 -6.65 0.17 0.07
CA SER A 92 -6.49 1.22 -0.95
C SER A 92 -6.53 2.62 -0.35
N THR A 93 -7.49 2.90 0.52
CA THR A 93 -7.66 4.23 1.14
C THR A 93 -6.51 4.57 2.08
N VAL A 94 -6.02 3.60 2.85
CA VAL A 94 -4.89 3.82 3.76
C VAL A 94 -3.58 3.96 2.98
N LEU A 95 -3.34 3.08 2.00
CA LEU A 95 -2.12 3.16 1.18
C LEU A 95 -2.06 4.47 0.38
N TRP A 96 -3.21 5.01 -0.06
CA TRP A 96 -3.24 6.32 -0.72
C TRP A 96 -2.70 7.43 0.18
N LYS A 97 -3.04 7.46 1.47
CA LYS A 97 -2.49 8.42 2.44
C LYS A 97 -0.95 8.29 2.53
N VAL A 98 -0.44 7.06 2.56
CA VAL A 98 0.99 6.76 2.58
C VAL A 98 1.67 7.28 1.31
N VAL A 99 1.13 6.97 0.15
CA VAL A 99 1.67 7.40 -1.16
C VAL A 99 1.65 8.93 -1.29
N LYS A 100 0.56 9.59 -0.90
CA LYS A 100 0.46 11.05 -0.96
C LYS A 100 1.52 11.76 -0.13
N SER A 101 1.82 11.26 1.04
CA SER A 101 2.79 11.85 1.98
C SER A 101 4.24 11.48 1.67
N SER A 102 4.48 10.50 0.81
CA SER A 102 5.83 10.02 0.48
C SER A 102 6.51 10.89 -0.58
N ASP A 103 7.76 11.23 -0.35
CA ASP A 103 8.67 11.82 -1.34
C ASP A 103 9.45 10.78 -2.17
N LYS A 104 9.26 9.50 -1.86
CA LYS A 104 9.96 8.36 -2.49
C LYS A 104 9.25 7.81 -3.73
N VAL A 105 8.04 8.28 -4.02
CA VAL A 105 7.29 7.87 -5.21
C VAL A 105 7.47 8.92 -6.29
N ASN A 106 8.28 8.59 -7.31
CA ASN A 106 8.68 9.50 -8.39
C ASN A 106 7.90 9.28 -9.70
N GLN A 107 6.95 8.35 -9.71
CA GLN A 107 6.09 8.05 -10.84
C GLN A 107 4.67 8.51 -10.54
N PRO A 108 3.89 8.91 -11.56
CA PRO A 108 2.49 9.21 -11.36
C PRO A 108 1.73 8.02 -10.74
N VAL A 109 0.94 8.28 -9.73
CA VAL A 109 0.02 7.30 -9.13
C VAL A 109 -1.38 7.88 -9.18
N TYR A 110 -2.28 7.11 -9.75
CA TYR A 110 -3.67 7.50 -9.94
C TYR A 110 -4.54 6.85 -8.87
N TYR A 111 -5.27 7.67 -8.13
CA TYR A 111 -6.31 7.23 -7.21
C TYR A 111 -7.62 7.19 -7.95
N GLN A 112 -8.11 5.99 -8.22
CA GLN A 112 -9.25 5.74 -9.08
C GLN A 112 -10.46 5.32 -8.24
N TYR A 113 -11.68 5.59 -8.73
CA TYR A 113 -12.92 5.41 -7.99
C TYR A 113 -13.99 4.71 -8.84
N CYS A 114 -14.62 3.71 -8.25
CA CYS A 114 -15.79 3.03 -8.81
C CYS A 114 -17.08 3.54 -8.15
N PRO A 115 -17.96 4.28 -8.86
CA PRO A 115 -19.20 4.80 -8.28
C PRO A 115 -20.17 3.69 -7.86
N MET A 116 -20.21 2.59 -8.60
CA MET A 116 -21.10 1.46 -8.33
C MET A 116 -20.76 0.71 -7.04
N LYS A 117 -19.46 0.57 -6.73
CA LYS A 117 -19.00 -0.05 -5.49
C LYS A 117 -18.70 0.96 -4.39
N LYS A 118 -18.68 2.27 -4.71
CA LYS A 118 -18.25 3.33 -3.79
C LYS A 118 -16.89 3.00 -3.18
N ALA A 119 -15.96 2.56 -4.01
CA ALA A 119 -14.68 2.03 -3.60
C ALA A 119 -13.54 2.56 -4.46
N TYR A 120 -12.37 2.64 -3.88
CA TYR A 120 -11.17 3.22 -4.49
C TYR A 120 -10.09 2.17 -4.72
N TRP A 121 -9.18 2.47 -5.64
CA TRP A 121 -7.93 1.74 -5.82
C TRP A 121 -6.83 2.66 -6.36
N LEU A 122 -5.59 2.23 -6.23
CA LEU A 122 -4.43 2.90 -6.81
C LEU A 122 -4.01 2.18 -8.09
N SER A 123 -3.55 2.96 -9.06
CA SER A 123 -2.97 2.45 -10.30
C SER A 123 -1.74 3.27 -10.70
N LYS A 124 -0.79 2.63 -11.37
CA LYS A 124 0.32 3.31 -12.06
C LYS A 124 -0.07 3.74 -13.47
N GLU A 125 -1.23 3.32 -13.93
CA GLU A 125 -1.78 3.61 -15.26
C GLU A 125 -3.02 4.48 -15.11
N LYS A 126 -3.15 5.47 -15.98
CA LYS A 126 -4.34 6.33 -16.01
C LYS A 126 -5.59 5.57 -16.49
N GLU A 127 -5.37 4.54 -17.31
CA GLU A 127 -6.42 3.67 -17.81
C GLU A 127 -7.18 2.99 -16.65
N ILE A 128 -8.49 2.97 -16.76
CA ILE A 128 -9.36 2.34 -15.77
C ILE A 128 -9.40 0.83 -15.99
N LYS A 129 -8.91 0.09 -14.99
CA LYS A 129 -9.02 -1.37 -14.89
C LYS A 129 -9.56 -1.70 -13.50
N ASN A 130 -10.87 -1.88 -13.42
CA ASN A 130 -11.60 -1.97 -12.15
C ASN A 130 -11.36 -3.32 -11.44
N PRO A 131 -10.71 -3.36 -10.28
CA PRO A 131 -10.44 -4.60 -9.54
C PRO A 131 -11.69 -5.18 -8.85
N TYR A 132 -12.73 -4.37 -8.64
CA TYR A 132 -13.95 -4.79 -7.95
C TYR A 132 -14.91 -5.56 -8.85
N TYR A 133 -14.80 -5.39 -10.16
CA TYR A 133 -15.64 -6.07 -11.15
C TYR A 133 -14.87 -6.95 -12.13
N GLY A 134 -13.56 -6.65 -12.34
CA GLY A 134 -12.79 -7.34 -13.37
C GLY A 134 -13.45 -7.19 -14.75
N SER A 135 -13.45 -8.25 -15.54
CA SER A 135 -13.97 -8.22 -16.92
C SER A 135 -15.46 -7.85 -17.04
N SER A 136 -16.25 -8.01 -15.97
CA SER A 136 -17.69 -7.69 -15.99
C SER A 136 -17.96 -6.20 -16.21
N MET A 137 -17.14 -5.32 -15.61
CA MET A 137 -17.24 -3.87 -15.75
C MET A 137 -15.84 -3.24 -15.66
N LEU A 138 -14.93 -3.67 -16.50
CA LEU A 138 -13.50 -3.36 -16.44
C LEU A 138 -13.20 -1.85 -16.43
N THR A 139 -13.92 -1.10 -17.25
CA THR A 139 -13.72 0.35 -17.44
C THR A 139 -14.63 1.22 -16.59
N CYS A 140 -15.40 0.61 -15.67
CA CYS A 140 -16.26 1.36 -14.76
C CYS A 140 -15.43 2.06 -13.69
N GLY A 141 -15.33 3.37 -13.80
CA GLY A 141 -14.59 4.18 -12.85
C GLY A 141 -14.05 5.48 -13.44
N LYS A 142 -13.40 6.26 -12.60
CA LYS A 142 -12.73 7.51 -12.98
C LYS A 142 -11.51 7.75 -12.12
N VAL A 143 -10.59 8.57 -12.60
CA VAL A 143 -9.50 9.11 -11.80
C VAL A 143 -10.07 10.16 -10.85
N ALA A 144 -9.90 9.97 -9.54
CA ALA A 144 -10.33 10.91 -8.51
C ALA A 144 -9.21 11.88 -8.14
N GLU A 145 -8.00 11.37 -7.95
CA GLU A 145 -6.80 12.16 -7.63
C GLU A 145 -5.57 11.59 -8.36
N THR A 146 -4.55 12.40 -8.50
CA THR A 146 -3.24 12.00 -9.05
C THR A 146 -2.13 12.56 -8.16
N LYS A 147 -1.11 11.73 -7.91
CA LYS A 147 0.15 12.17 -7.31
C LYS A 147 1.24 12.11 -8.35
#